data_4dbb4700984ce59a909e42fdd66c6f51
#
_entry.id   4dbb4700984ce59a909e42fdd66c6f51
#
_cell.length_a   1.000
_cell.length_b   1.000
_cell.length_c   1.000
_cell.angle_alpha   90.00
_cell.angle_beta   90.00
_cell.angle_gamma   90.00
#
_symmetry.space_group_name_H-M   'P 1'
#
loop_
_entity.id
_entity.type
_entity.pdbx_description
1 polymer ?
#
loop_
_entity_poly.entity_id
_entity_poly.type
_entity_poly.pdbx_seq_one_letter_code
_entity_poly.pdbx_strand_id
1 'polypeptide(L)'
;IWLGGGHFSTQASMDPQVLMLAAVIAARTKNLKIGSSIHRPLMKLAGEELSERALPHERYAFDNLMLDDPFQTAEQISIVDQVSQGRFIYGAGARSRGSDDRRDYFFEFLEVMKQLWTEDHFSGFEGKYYNYPAFYENYLSIPKPYQKPYPEMLLPVDSQESFVPMGTMGYKIAIGAGSSTHNIRGTSILREDVKSYRKAWKDAGHAGEPTTVVRIPTL
;
A
#
# COMPACT_ATOMS: atom_id res chain seq x y z
N ILE A 1 16.00 1.67 -2.34
CA ILE A 1 15.53 0.89 -3.50
C ILE A 1 14.02 0.75 -3.47
N TRP A 2 13.39 0.76 -4.64
CA TRP A 2 11.96 0.54 -4.79
C TRP A 2 11.74 -0.75 -5.59
N LEU A 3 10.91 -1.65 -5.04
CA LEU A 3 10.58 -2.93 -5.63
C LEU A 3 9.18 -2.86 -6.23
N GLY A 4 9.05 -3.16 -7.50
CA GLY A 4 7.77 -3.16 -8.20
C GLY A 4 7.14 -4.54 -8.19
N GLY A 5 5.92 -4.67 -7.68
CA GLY A 5 5.20 -5.93 -7.67
C GLY A 5 4.42 -6.19 -8.96
N GLY A 6 4.50 -7.40 -9.49
CA GLY A 6 3.70 -7.83 -10.63
C GLY A 6 3.75 -9.35 -10.79
N HIS A 7 2.57 -9.98 -10.88
CA HIS A 7 2.45 -11.41 -11.04
C HIS A 7 2.51 -11.79 -12.52
N PHE A 8 3.31 -12.80 -12.87
CA PHE A 8 3.39 -13.39 -14.22
C PHE A 8 3.60 -12.39 -15.36
N SER A 9 4.21 -11.22 -15.07
CA SER A 9 4.45 -10.16 -16.05
C SER A 9 5.89 -10.14 -16.51
N THR A 10 6.09 -10.00 -17.83
CA THR A 10 7.42 -9.83 -18.43
C THR A 10 7.75 -8.39 -18.77
N GLN A 11 6.80 -7.45 -18.58
CA GLN A 11 6.90 -6.11 -19.16
C GLN A 11 7.26 -4.99 -18.20
N ALA A 12 6.96 -5.08 -16.91
CA ALA A 12 7.07 -3.91 -16.04
C ALA A 12 7.70 -4.16 -14.67
N SER A 13 7.53 -5.31 -14.08
CA SER A 13 8.21 -5.72 -12.86
C SER A 13 8.14 -7.24 -12.75
N MET A 14 9.26 -7.84 -12.39
CA MET A 14 9.38 -9.29 -12.32
C MET A 14 9.33 -9.79 -10.87
N ASP A 15 8.81 -8.99 -9.94
CA ASP A 15 8.80 -9.30 -8.51
C ASP A 15 7.40 -9.78 -8.09
N PRO A 16 7.05 -11.08 -8.29
CA PRO A 16 5.72 -11.57 -7.95
C PRO A 16 5.46 -11.58 -6.44
N GLN A 17 6.52 -11.63 -5.64
CA GLN A 17 6.48 -11.66 -4.19
C GLN A 17 7.35 -10.55 -3.59
N VAL A 18 6.92 -9.30 -3.78
CA VAL A 18 7.68 -8.12 -3.43
C VAL A 18 8.12 -8.08 -1.95
N LEU A 19 7.27 -8.57 -1.04
CA LEU A 19 7.59 -8.61 0.39
C LEU A 19 8.66 -9.64 0.72
N MET A 20 8.62 -10.81 0.08
CA MET A 20 9.66 -11.82 0.23
C MET A 20 11.02 -11.32 -0.27
N LEU A 21 11.05 -10.68 -1.44
CA LEU A 21 12.27 -10.08 -1.98
C LEU A 21 12.78 -8.96 -1.08
N ALA A 22 11.89 -8.12 -0.54
CA ALA A 22 12.25 -7.08 0.41
C ALA A 22 12.94 -7.65 1.66
N ALA A 23 12.44 -8.77 2.20
CA ALA A 23 13.05 -9.45 3.35
C ALA A 23 14.46 -9.96 3.04
N VAL A 24 14.67 -10.57 1.86
CA VAL A 24 15.99 -11.04 1.41
C VAL A 24 16.98 -9.88 1.27
N ILE A 25 16.57 -8.77 0.66
CA ILE A 25 17.41 -7.57 0.53
C ILE A 25 17.70 -6.96 1.89
N ALA A 26 16.70 -6.89 2.78
CA ALA A 26 16.85 -6.38 4.13
C ALA A 26 17.90 -7.15 4.93
N ALA A 27 17.87 -8.48 4.84
CA ALA A 27 18.81 -9.36 5.53
C ALA A 27 20.25 -9.22 5.01
N ARG A 28 20.44 -8.80 3.75
CA ARG A 28 21.76 -8.65 3.11
C ARG A 28 22.31 -7.22 3.12
N THR A 29 21.55 -6.27 3.64
CA THR A 29 21.94 -4.85 3.67
C THR A 29 21.77 -4.27 5.06
N LYS A 30 22.54 -3.22 5.38
CA LYS A 30 22.50 -2.57 6.71
C LYS A 30 21.88 -1.18 6.67
N ASN A 31 22.12 -0.42 5.60
CA ASN A 31 21.73 1.00 5.53
C ASN A 31 20.73 1.31 4.42
N LEU A 32 20.44 0.33 3.54
CA LEU A 32 19.57 0.53 2.39
C LEU A 32 18.13 0.62 2.86
N LYS A 33 17.44 1.71 2.53
CA LYS A 33 15.99 1.80 2.63
C LYS A 33 15.35 1.01 1.50
N ILE A 34 14.31 0.27 1.82
CA ILE A 34 13.63 -0.65 0.92
C ILE A 34 12.15 -0.30 0.91
N GLY A 35 11.57 -0.09 -0.25
CA GLY A 35 10.15 0.21 -0.39
C GLY A 35 9.50 -0.62 -1.47
N SER A 36 8.25 -1.01 -1.26
CA SER A 36 7.41 -1.49 -2.36
C SER A 36 6.88 -0.32 -3.19
N SER A 37 6.88 -0.46 -4.52
CA SER A 37 6.47 0.61 -5.43
C SER A 37 5.70 0.07 -6.62
N ILE A 38 4.54 -0.33 -6.41
CA ILE A 38 3.72 -0.50 -5.21
C ILE A 38 3.29 -1.95 -5.05
N HIS A 39 3.08 -2.41 -3.84
CA HIS A 39 2.32 -3.62 -3.59
C HIS A 39 0.85 -3.31 -3.94
N ARG A 40 0.26 -4.14 -4.78
CA ARG A 40 -1.16 -4.04 -5.15
C ARG A 40 -1.86 -5.28 -4.63
N PRO A 41 -2.47 -5.20 -3.44
CA PRO A 41 -3.20 -6.34 -2.93
C PRO A 41 -4.23 -6.80 -3.95
N LEU A 42 -4.20 -8.08 -4.26
CA LEU A 42 -5.21 -8.71 -5.11
C LEU A 42 -6.46 -8.95 -4.29
N MET A 43 -7.50 -8.23 -4.62
CA MET A 43 -8.77 -8.23 -3.89
C MET A 43 -9.90 -8.48 -4.89
N LYS A 44 -10.87 -9.30 -4.50
CA LYS A 44 -12.05 -9.61 -5.30
C LYS A 44 -13.30 -9.12 -4.61
N LEU A 45 -14.01 -8.21 -5.24
CA LEU A 45 -15.35 -7.80 -4.79
C LEU A 45 -16.39 -8.83 -5.21
N ALA A 46 -17.42 -9.02 -4.38
CA ALA A 46 -18.53 -9.91 -4.70
C ALA A 46 -19.22 -9.45 -5.99
N GLY A 47 -19.42 -10.36 -6.94
CA GLY A 47 -20.01 -10.07 -8.24
C GLY A 47 -19.11 -9.29 -9.20
N GLU A 48 -17.86 -9.08 -8.85
CA GLU A 48 -16.92 -8.38 -9.72
C GLU A 48 -16.43 -9.28 -10.85
N GLU A 49 -16.45 -8.72 -12.05
CA GLU A 49 -15.79 -9.28 -13.23
C GLU A 49 -14.59 -8.41 -13.60
N LEU A 50 -13.49 -9.04 -13.98
CA LEU A 50 -12.35 -8.32 -14.51
C LEU A 50 -12.71 -7.70 -15.86
N SER A 51 -12.31 -6.44 -16.05
CA SER A 51 -12.47 -5.77 -17.34
C SER A 51 -11.75 -6.55 -18.45
N GLU A 52 -12.25 -6.45 -19.67
CA GLU A 52 -11.62 -7.04 -20.86
C GLU A 52 -10.15 -6.61 -21.06
N ARG A 53 -9.77 -5.46 -20.47
CA ARG A 53 -8.41 -4.90 -20.50
C ARG A 53 -7.50 -5.45 -19.41
N ALA A 54 -8.00 -6.36 -18.56
CA ALA A 54 -7.15 -7.02 -17.58
C ALA A 54 -6.06 -7.85 -18.25
N LEU A 55 -4.84 -7.74 -17.73
CA LEU A 55 -3.72 -8.52 -18.24
C LEU A 55 -3.95 -10.02 -17.94
N PRO A 56 -3.45 -10.94 -18.78
CA PRO A 56 -3.69 -12.37 -18.59
C PRO A 56 -3.33 -12.89 -17.20
N HIS A 57 -2.21 -12.41 -16.61
CA HIS A 57 -1.79 -12.81 -15.28
C HIS A 57 -2.71 -12.27 -14.17
N GLU A 58 -3.30 -11.08 -14.35
CA GLU A 58 -4.26 -10.52 -13.41
C GLU A 58 -5.56 -11.32 -13.46
N ARG A 59 -5.99 -11.74 -14.65
CA ARG A 59 -7.15 -12.59 -14.83
C ARG A 59 -6.94 -13.94 -14.17
N TYR A 60 -5.80 -14.58 -14.42
CA TYR A 60 -5.46 -15.88 -13.82
C TYR A 60 -5.50 -15.82 -12.29
N ALA A 61 -4.85 -14.82 -11.68
CA ALA A 61 -4.83 -14.68 -10.25
C ALA A 61 -6.25 -14.45 -9.67
N PHE A 62 -7.05 -13.63 -10.33
CA PHE A 62 -8.41 -13.32 -9.93
C PHE A 62 -9.32 -14.54 -10.01
N ASP A 63 -9.28 -15.27 -11.14
CA ASP A 63 -10.13 -16.44 -11.38
C ASP A 63 -9.77 -17.62 -10.46
N ASN A 64 -8.49 -17.70 -10.04
CA ASN A 64 -7.99 -18.75 -9.16
C ASN A 64 -7.91 -18.33 -7.68
N LEU A 65 -8.53 -17.22 -7.29
CA LEU A 65 -8.61 -16.72 -5.91
C LEU A 65 -7.25 -16.54 -5.24
N MET A 66 -6.22 -16.15 -5.99
CA MET A 66 -4.92 -15.77 -5.44
C MET A 66 -5.01 -14.36 -4.83
N LEU A 67 -5.74 -14.27 -3.72
CA LEU A 67 -6.06 -13.01 -3.07
C LEU A 67 -5.10 -12.73 -1.90
N ASP A 68 -4.80 -11.46 -1.68
CA ASP A 68 -4.10 -11.03 -0.49
C ASP A 68 -5.09 -10.90 0.67
N ASP A 69 -4.72 -11.47 1.79
CA ASP A 69 -5.44 -11.36 3.05
C ASP A 69 -4.77 -10.31 3.96
N PRO A 70 -5.52 -9.42 4.64
CA PRO A 70 -4.94 -8.37 5.47
C PRO A 70 -4.17 -8.92 6.67
N PHE A 71 -4.56 -10.06 7.25
CA PHE A 71 -3.83 -10.68 8.36
C PHE A 71 -2.48 -11.18 7.90
N GLN A 72 -2.47 -11.99 6.85
CA GLN A 72 -1.23 -12.53 6.28
C GLN A 72 -0.30 -11.42 5.80
N THR A 73 -0.86 -10.39 5.17
CA THR A 73 -0.07 -9.24 4.69
C THR A 73 0.51 -8.44 5.86
N ALA A 74 -0.24 -8.24 6.93
CA ALA A 74 0.26 -7.55 8.13
C ALA A 74 1.41 -8.32 8.79
N GLU A 75 1.32 -9.64 8.90
CA GLU A 75 2.41 -10.49 9.41
C GLU A 75 3.66 -10.40 8.53
N GLN A 76 3.51 -10.53 7.22
CA GLN A 76 4.62 -10.46 6.27
C GLN A 76 5.34 -9.11 6.33
N ILE A 77 4.59 -8.00 6.38
CA ILE A 77 5.15 -6.66 6.50
C ILE A 77 5.86 -6.49 7.83
N SER A 78 5.30 -6.99 8.94
CA SER A 78 5.94 -6.96 10.25
C SER A 78 7.27 -7.69 10.23
N ILE A 79 7.35 -8.86 9.61
CA ILE A 79 8.60 -9.62 9.47
C ILE A 79 9.64 -8.83 8.64
N VAL A 80 9.23 -8.27 7.51
CA VAL A 80 10.13 -7.45 6.67
C VAL A 80 10.65 -6.25 7.47
N ASP A 81 9.79 -5.60 8.23
CA ASP A 81 10.15 -4.44 9.02
C ASP A 81 11.10 -4.79 10.18
N GLN A 82 10.87 -5.92 10.86
CA GLN A 82 11.77 -6.45 11.87
C GLN A 82 13.16 -6.80 11.28
N VAL A 83 13.21 -7.53 10.18
CA VAL A 83 14.47 -7.90 9.51
C VAL A 83 15.22 -6.67 9.00
N SER A 84 14.48 -5.68 8.53
CA SER A 84 15.07 -4.42 8.06
C SER A 84 15.45 -3.46 9.19
N GLN A 85 15.01 -3.71 10.43
CA GLN A 85 15.15 -2.79 11.56
C GLN A 85 14.61 -1.39 11.24
N GLY A 86 13.39 -1.34 10.71
CA GLY A 86 12.68 -0.09 10.41
C GLY A 86 13.11 0.62 9.13
N ARG A 87 13.82 -0.06 8.21
CA ARG A 87 14.22 0.51 6.91
C ARG A 87 13.20 0.25 5.80
N PHE A 88 12.14 -0.48 6.12
CA PHE A 88 11.08 -0.81 5.16
C PHE A 88 10.05 0.32 5.07
N ILE A 89 9.61 0.62 3.86
CA ILE A 89 8.52 1.56 3.55
C ILE A 89 7.46 0.77 2.77
N TYR A 90 6.27 0.69 3.32
CA TYR A 90 5.18 -0.02 2.66
C TYR A 90 4.49 0.87 1.63
N GLY A 91 4.90 0.76 0.38
CA GLY A 91 4.21 1.39 -0.74
C GLY A 91 3.09 0.48 -1.25
N ALA A 92 1.85 0.91 -1.11
CA ALA A 92 0.68 0.13 -1.52
C ALA A 92 -0.37 0.99 -2.22
N GLY A 93 -1.22 0.37 -3.03
CA GLY A 93 -2.29 1.10 -3.68
C GLY A 93 -3.39 0.19 -4.20
N ALA A 94 -4.60 0.72 -4.19
CA ALA A 94 -5.70 0.13 -4.91
C ALA A 94 -5.39 0.09 -6.40
N ARG A 95 -5.94 -0.87 -7.11
CA ARG A 95 -5.86 -0.90 -8.55
C ARG A 95 -6.61 0.30 -9.14
N SER A 96 -5.91 1.20 -9.85
CA SER A 96 -6.41 2.52 -10.24
C SER A 96 -7.54 2.54 -11.28
N ARG A 97 -7.98 1.40 -11.77
CA ARG A 97 -9.04 1.28 -12.78
C ARG A 97 -10.23 0.51 -12.24
N GLY A 98 -10.72 0.91 -11.10
CA GLY A 98 -11.90 0.33 -10.47
C GLY A 98 -12.88 1.39 -10.03
N SER A 99 -14.07 0.93 -9.66
CA SER A 99 -15.11 1.72 -9.00
C SER A 99 -14.58 2.32 -7.68
N ASP A 100 -15.32 3.28 -7.14
CA ASP A 100 -15.06 3.81 -5.78
C ASP A 100 -15.03 2.69 -4.74
N ASP A 101 -15.79 1.63 -4.94
CA ASP A 101 -15.81 0.42 -4.12
C ASP A 101 -14.42 -0.22 -3.94
N ARG A 102 -13.57 -0.25 -4.97
CA ARG A 102 -12.20 -0.80 -4.84
C ARG A 102 -11.30 0.03 -3.95
N ARG A 103 -11.49 1.33 -3.95
CA ARG A 103 -10.75 2.22 -3.08
C ARG A 103 -11.18 2.04 -1.64
N ASP A 104 -12.49 1.97 -1.38
CA ASP A 104 -13.03 1.75 -0.05
C ASP A 104 -12.60 0.37 0.50
N TYR A 105 -12.65 -0.67 -0.33
CA TYR A 105 -12.16 -2.00 0.01
C TYR A 105 -10.67 -2.00 0.40
N PHE A 106 -9.85 -1.28 -0.36
CA PHE A 106 -8.43 -1.12 -0.05
C PHE A 106 -8.18 -0.37 1.26
N PHE A 107 -8.97 0.66 1.55
CA PHE A 107 -8.83 1.37 2.82
C PHE A 107 -9.25 0.51 4.00
N GLU A 108 -10.31 -0.27 3.92
CA GLU A 108 -10.65 -1.25 4.96
C GLU A 108 -9.53 -2.28 5.15
N PHE A 109 -8.92 -2.77 4.08
CA PHE A 109 -7.74 -3.63 4.14
C PHE A 109 -6.62 -3.00 4.95
N LEU A 110 -6.31 -1.72 4.71
CA LEU A 110 -5.30 -1.00 5.47
C LEU A 110 -5.69 -0.79 6.95
N GLU A 111 -6.95 -0.52 7.23
CA GLU A 111 -7.42 -0.32 8.61
C GLU A 111 -7.34 -1.61 9.42
N VAL A 112 -7.71 -2.76 8.85
CA VAL A 112 -7.52 -4.07 9.51
C VAL A 112 -6.05 -4.29 9.84
N MET A 113 -5.14 -4.02 8.90
CA MET A 113 -3.70 -4.16 9.15
C MET A 113 -3.20 -3.22 10.24
N LYS A 114 -3.63 -1.94 10.24
CA LYS A 114 -3.26 -0.98 11.27
C LYS A 114 -3.71 -1.43 12.64
N GLN A 115 -4.93 -1.94 12.75
CA GLN A 115 -5.47 -2.48 13.99
C GLN A 115 -4.64 -3.66 14.50
N LEU A 116 -4.29 -4.62 13.63
CA LEU A 116 -3.39 -5.74 13.96
C LEU A 116 -2.01 -5.28 14.46
N TRP A 117 -1.48 -4.19 13.93
CA TRP A 117 -0.19 -3.66 14.35
C TRP A 117 -0.22 -2.88 15.66
N THR A 118 -1.36 -2.25 15.99
CA THR A 118 -1.48 -1.35 17.13
C THR A 118 -2.11 -1.99 18.36
N GLU A 119 -2.98 -2.97 18.20
CA GLU A 119 -3.65 -3.67 19.29
C GLU A 119 -2.90 -4.95 19.68
N ASP A 120 -2.76 -5.23 20.96
CA ASP A 120 -2.16 -6.49 21.43
C ASP A 120 -3.11 -7.67 21.17
N HIS A 121 -4.40 -7.45 21.35
CA HIS A 121 -5.45 -8.37 20.98
C HIS A 121 -6.34 -7.71 19.95
N PHE A 122 -6.48 -8.30 18.79
CA PHE A 122 -7.36 -7.80 17.75
C PHE A 122 -8.82 -7.80 18.25
N SER A 123 -9.41 -6.62 18.35
CA SER A 123 -10.75 -6.44 18.91
C SER A 123 -11.89 -6.76 17.95
N GLY A 124 -11.56 -7.23 16.75
CA GLY A 124 -12.50 -7.46 15.67
C GLY A 124 -12.61 -6.27 14.74
N PHE A 125 -13.15 -6.50 13.56
CA PHE A 125 -13.41 -5.47 12.56
C PHE A 125 -14.78 -5.69 11.93
N GLU A 126 -15.59 -4.65 11.88
CA GLU A 126 -16.88 -4.65 11.23
C GLU A 126 -16.95 -3.53 10.19
N GLY A 127 -16.79 -3.89 8.92
CA GLY A 127 -16.77 -3.00 7.79
C GLY A 127 -17.76 -3.42 6.69
N LYS A 128 -17.75 -2.70 5.60
CA LYS A 128 -18.55 -3.02 4.42
C LYS A 128 -18.04 -4.29 3.71
N TYR A 129 -16.72 -4.48 3.69
CA TYR A 129 -16.05 -5.53 2.93
C TYR A 129 -15.39 -6.59 3.80
N TYR A 130 -14.88 -6.20 4.96
CA TYR A 130 -14.24 -7.09 5.91
C TYR A 130 -15.03 -7.18 7.20
N ASN A 131 -15.28 -8.41 7.65
CA ASN A 131 -15.93 -8.67 8.92
C ASN A 131 -15.17 -9.78 9.62
N TYR A 132 -14.47 -9.43 10.69
CA TYR A 132 -13.67 -10.36 11.45
C TYR A 132 -14.06 -10.31 12.92
N PRO A 133 -14.26 -11.47 13.60
CA PRO A 133 -14.47 -11.50 15.03
C PRO A 133 -13.19 -11.07 15.77
N ALA A 134 -13.35 -10.65 17.01
CA ALA A 134 -12.23 -10.44 17.92
C ALA A 134 -11.44 -11.74 18.12
N PHE A 135 -10.14 -11.61 18.38
CA PHE A 135 -9.32 -12.77 18.75
C PHE A 135 -9.77 -13.34 20.09
N TYR A 136 -9.64 -14.66 20.24
CA TYR A 136 -9.76 -15.30 21.56
C TYR A 136 -8.64 -14.81 22.49
N GLU A 137 -8.88 -14.86 23.81
CA GLU A 137 -7.97 -14.32 24.82
C GLU A 137 -6.53 -14.84 24.74
N ASN A 138 -6.32 -16.05 24.23
CA ASN A 138 -5.02 -16.68 24.09
C ASN A 138 -4.30 -16.37 22.75
N TYR A 139 -4.91 -15.58 21.86
CA TYR A 139 -4.30 -15.16 20.59
C TYR A 139 -3.87 -13.69 20.67
N LEU A 140 -2.65 -13.43 20.23
CA LEU A 140 -2.08 -12.09 20.16
C LEU A 140 -1.90 -11.66 18.71
N SER A 141 -2.01 -10.35 18.46
CA SER A 141 -1.71 -9.75 17.16
C SER A 141 -0.19 -9.64 16.97
N ILE A 142 0.47 -10.72 16.65
CA ILE A 142 1.93 -10.82 16.46
C ILE A 142 2.25 -11.49 15.11
N PRO A 143 3.44 -11.20 14.52
CA PRO A 143 4.49 -10.30 15.02
C PRO A 143 4.13 -8.82 14.90
N LYS A 144 4.66 -7.99 15.80
CA LYS A 144 4.56 -6.53 15.68
C LYS A 144 5.66 -5.98 14.78
N PRO A 145 5.42 -4.90 14.03
CA PRO A 145 6.47 -4.25 13.27
C PRO A 145 7.50 -3.59 14.19
N TYR A 146 8.70 -3.37 13.67
CA TYR A 146 9.78 -2.65 14.35
C TYR A 146 9.44 -1.16 14.50
N GLN A 147 8.95 -0.54 13.44
CA GLN A 147 8.50 0.84 13.45
C GLN A 147 7.19 0.99 14.24
N LYS A 148 7.01 2.14 14.89
CA LYS A 148 5.83 2.43 15.70
C LYS A 148 5.12 3.70 15.21
N PRO A 149 3.78 3.72 15.17
CA PRO A 149 2.86 2.63 15.52
C PRO A 149 2.86 1.49 14.49
N TYR A 150 3.30 1.73 13.27
CA TYR A 150 3.42 0.79 12.16
C TYR A 150 4.43 1.32 11.12
N PRO A 151 4.83 0.50 10.12
CA PRO A 151 5.75 0.92 9.08
C PRO A 151 5.24 2.14 8.30
N GLU A 152 6.16 2.99 7.86
CA GLU A 152 5.81 4.11 7.00
C GLU A 152 5.04 3.61 5.77
N MET A 153 3.85 4.18 5.54
CA MET A 153 3.02 3.85 4.38
C MET A 153 3.08 4.96 3.34
N LEU A 154 3.22 4.55 2.06
CA LEU A 154 3.31 5.45 0.92
C LEU A 154 2.26 5.06 -0.12
N LEU A 155 1.27 5.92 -0.35
CA LEU A 155 0.20 5.64 -1.29
C LEU A 155 0.35 6.44 -2.59
N PRO A 156 0.08 5.85 -3.75
CA PRO A 156 0.17 6.55 -5.02
C PRO A 156 -0.95 7.56 -5.19
N VAL A 157 -0.61 8.69 -5.77
CA VAL A 157 -1.57 9.70 -6.25
C VAL A 157 -1.38 9.90 -7.74
N ASP A 158 -2.41 9.55 -8.50
CA ASP A 158 -2.40 9.60 -9.96
C ASP A 158 -3.36 10.66 -10.53
N SER A 159 -4.24 11.19 -9.69
CA SER A 159 -5.22 12.21 -10.08
C SER A 159 -5.23 13.38 -9.10
N GLN A 160 -5.67 14.56 -9.56
CA GLN A 160 -5.73 15.77 -8.74
C GLN A 160 -6.64 15.60 -7.54
N GLU A 161 -7.74 14.92 -7.72
CA GLU A 161 -8.75 14.68 -6.69
C GLU A 161 -8.21 13.83 -5.54
N SER A 162 -7.13 13.07 -5.75
CA SER A 162 -6.54 12.20 -4.73
C SER A 162 -5.69 12.95 -3.70
N PHE A 163 -5.16 14.13 -4.02
CA PHE A 163 -4.19 14.81 -3.15
C PHE A 163 -4.78 15.25 -1.80
N VAL A 164 -5.92 15.93 -1.84
CA VAL A 164 -6.57 16.43 -0.61
C VAL A 164 -7.03 15.29 0.29
N PRO A 165 -7.73 14.26 -0.20
CA PRO A 165 -8.11 13.12 0.64
C PRO A 165 -6.92 12.42 1.30
N MET A 166 -5.81 12.21 0.59
CA MET A 166 -4.61 11.60 1.18
C MET A 166 -4.04 12.44 2.31
N GLY A 167 -4.01 13.77 2.14
CA GLY A 167 -3.60 14.68 3.21
C GLY A 167 -4.52 14.62 4.42
N THR A 168 -5.83 14.64 4.21
CA THR A 168 -6.83 14.55 5.28
C THR A 168 -6.72 13.24 6.06
N MET A 169 -6.49 12.11 5.36
CA MET A 169 -6.34 10.79 5.99
C MET A 169 -4.95 10.54 6.61
N GLY A 170 -3.98 11.45 6.43
CA GLY A 170 -2.65 11.31 7.00
C GLY A 170 -1.74 10.30 6.29
N TYR A 171 -1.99 10.01 5.01
CA TYR A 171 -1.11 9.15 4.22
C TYR A 171 -0.03 9.94 3.50
N LYS A 172 1.19 9.43 3.54
CA LYS A 172 2.29 9.92 2.70
C LYS A 172 2.06 9.51 1.25
N ILE A 173 2.55 10.30 0.30
CA ILE A 173 2.19 10.13 -1.11
C ILE A 173 3.38 9.87 -2.01
N ALA A 174 3.15 8.98 -3.00
CA ALA A 174 4.04 8.76 -4.13
C ALA A 174 3.40 9.27 -5.42
N ILE A 175 4.06 10.20 -6.08
CA ILE A 175 3.60 10.82 -7.32
C ILE A 175 4.27 10.13 -8.51
N GLY A 176 3.48 9.79 -9.52
CA GLY A 176 3.98 9.08 -10.70
C GLY A 176 4.37 7.62 -10.45
N ALA A 177 3.86 7.02 -9.35
CA ALA A 177 4.09 5.61 -9.03
C ALA A 177 3.29 4.64 -9.90
N GLY A 178 2.31 5.12 -10.65
CA GLY A 178 1.51 4.33 -11.58
C GLY A 178 2.26 3.91 -12.85
N SER A 179 1.75 2.91 -13.54
CA SER A 179 2.34 2.38 -14.78
C SER A 179 2.32 3.35 -15.98
N SER A 180 1.64 4.46 -15.88
CA SER A 180 1.58 5.50 -16.90
C SER A 180 2.50 6.66 -16.54
N THR A 181 3.75 6.55 -16.91
CA THR A 181 4.74 7.65 -16.90
C THR A 181 4.31 8.85 -17.75
N HIS A 182 3.16 8.75 -18.41
CA HIS A 182 2.64 9.75 -19.36
C HIS A 182 1.87 10.90 -18.69
N ASN A 183 1.59 10.81 -17.38
CA ASN A 183 0.83 11.84 -16.66
C ASN A 183 1.68 12.60 -15.63
N ILE A 184 2.95 12.86 -15.93
CA ILE A 184 3.66 13.92 -15.21
C ILE A 184 3.00 15.23 -15.62
N ARG A 185 2.08 15.69 -14.77
CA ARG A 185 1.43 16.99 -14.93
C ARG A 185 2.49 18.07 -14.98
N GLY A 186 2.22 19.14 -15.68
CA GLY A 186 3.11 20.29 -15.71
C GLY A 186 3.52 20.70 -14.29
N THR A 187 4.76 21.06 -14.09
CA THR A 187 5.36 21.33 -12.76
C THR A 187 4.59 22.36 -11.93
N SER A 188 3.90 23.30 -12.57
CA SER A 188 3.06 24.29 -11.88
C SER A 188 1.81 23.67 -11.25
N ILE A 189 1.11 22.79 -11.98
CA ILE A 189 -0.10 22.10 -11.51
C ILE A 189 0.27 21.18 -10.35
N LEU A 190 1.34 20.40 -10.51
CA LEU A 190 1.82 19.50 -9.47
C LEU A 190 2.21 20.26 -8.19
N ARG A 191 2.78 21.45 -8.31
CA ARG A 191 3.11 22.31 -7.18
C ARG A 191 1.87 22.70 -6.37
N GLU A 192 0.78 23.07 -7.04
CA GLU A 192 -0.47 23.46 -6.38
C GLU A 192 -1.15 22.21 -5.75
N ASP A 193 -1.13 21.07 -6.42
CA ASP A 193 -1.65 19.81 -5.89
C ASP A 193 -0.91 19.42 -4.58
N VAL A 194 0.42 19.50 -4.56
CA VAL A 194 1.24 19.23 -3.37
C VAL A 194 0.98 20.25 -2.26
N LYS A 195 0.76 21.53 -2.58
CA LYS A 195 0.37 22.53 -1.56
C LYS A 195 -0.98 22.20 -0.94
N SER A 196 -1.95 21.82 -1.75
CA SER A 196 -3.29 21.45 -1.30
C SER A 196 -3.24 20.21 -0.38
N TYR A 197 -2.43 19.21 -0.75
CA TYR A 197 -2.16 18.03 0.08
C TYR A 197 -1.55 18.40 1.44
N ARG A 198 -0.50 19.22 1.46
CA ARG A 198 0.16 19.66 2.71
C ARG A 198 -0.77 20.48 3.58
N LYS A 199 -1.60 21.34 2.97
CA LYS A 199 -2.61 22.08 3.69
C LYS A 199 -3.62 21.14 4.35
N ALA A 200 -4.16 20.17 3.61
CA ALA A 200 -5.11 19.19 4.14
C ALA A 200 -4.51 18.35 5.28
N TRP A 201 -3.24 17.95 5.17
CA TRP A 201 -2.49 17.28 6.23
C TRP A 201 -2.46 18.10 7.53
N LYS A 202 -2.10 19.37 7.41
CA LYS A 202 -2.02 20.29 8.55
C LYS A 202 -3.39 20.58 9.16
N ASP A 203 -4.39 20.84 8.31
CA ASP A 203 -5.76 21.15 8.74
C ASP A 203 -6.40 19.96 9.48
N ALA A 204 -6.04 18.74 9.12
CA ALA A 204 -6.45 17.52 9.81
C ALA A 204 -5.69 17.23 11.12
N GLY A 205 -4.71 18.06 11.47
CA GLY A 205 -3.96 17.96 12.74
C GLY A 205 -2.87 16.89 12.75
N HIS A 206 -2.47 16.37 11.59
CA HIS A 206 -1.37 15.39 11.52
C HIS A 206 -0.03 16.02 11.86
N ALA A 207 0.79 15.30 12.62
CA ALA A 207 2.09 15.79 13.08
C ALA A 207 3.13 15.83 11.94
N GLY A 208 4.03 16.79 12.02
CA GLY A 208 5.18 16.92 11.12
C GLY A 208 4.84 17.31 9.68
N GLU A 209 5.84 17.25 8.83
CA GLU A 209 5.69 17.48 7.38
C GLU A 209 5.51 16.15 6.65
N PRO A 210 4.53 16.02 5.76
CA PRO A 210 4.30 14.78 5.05
C PRO A 210 5.37 14.54 3.98
N THR A 211 5.89 13.32 3.95
CA THR A 211 6.82 12.88 2.90
C THR A 211 6.09 12.80 1.56
N THR A 212 6.70 13.40 0.55
CA THR A 212 6.26 13.29 -0.84
C THR A 212 7.39 12.70 -1.67
N VAL A 213 7.14 11.57 -2.29
CA VAL A 213 8.09 10.91 -3.20
C VAL A 213 7.66 11.14 -4.63
N VAL A 214 8.58 11.59 -5.47
CA VAL A 214 8.37 11.70 -6.92
C VAL A 214 9.18 10.62 -7.60
N ARG A 215 8.53 9.76 -8.36
CA ARG A 215 9.20 8.76 -9.18
C ARG A 215 9.59 9.39 -10.52
N ILE A 216 10.89 9.50 -10.75
CA ILE A 216 11.45 9.96 -12.01
C ILE A 216 12.06 8.74 -12.70
N PRO A 217 11.58 8.34 -13.90
CA PRO A 217 12.25 7.33 -14.70
C PRO A 217 13.65 7.82 -15.05
N THR A 218 14.65 7.04 -14.71
CA THR A 218 16.03 7.24 -15.19
C THR A 218 16.28 6.27 -16.34
N LEU A 219 16.75 6.81 -17.45
CA LEU A 219 17.16 6.02 -18.63
C LEU A 219 18.47 5.29 -18.34
#